data_9fd2606237d3afd04fb0c8917c8e7c43
#
_entry.id   9fd2606237d3afd04fb0c8917c8e7c43
#
_cell.length_a   1.000
_cell.length_b   1.000
_cell.length_c   1.000
_cell.angle_alpha   90.00
_cell.angle_beta   90.00
_cell.angle_gamma   90.00
#
_symmetry.space_group_name_H-M   'P 1'
#
loop_
_entity.id
_entity.type
_entity.pdbx_description
1 polymer ?
#
loop_
_entity_poly.entity_id
_entity_poly.type
_entity_poly.pdbx_seq_one_letter_code
_entity_poly.pdbx_strand_id
1 'polypeptide(L)'
;MKKGIWIIVAALLSLGAIIGANALVSTTNVNTMKKKLSTEEQIKIAPKAAVDSATVALKKALSQQNAPAVIAALVKQSAAQLLIDRDSLPAIIDKTTALADRSGNPVEQSLLRLLTAQMYNLYL
;
A
#
# COMPACT_ATOMS: atom_id res chain seq x y z
N MET A 1 2.26 -18.74 12.06
CA MET A 1 1.59 -17.86 11.93
C MET A 1 1.95 -16.39 12.00
N LYS A 2 2.40 -15.85 13.13
CA LYS A 2 2.79 -14.43 13.14
C LYS A 2 3.92 -14.12 12.17
N LYS A 3 4.87 -15.05 12.02
CA LYS A 3 5.99 -14.86 11.10
C LYS A 3 5.54 -14.79 9.64
N GLY A 4 4.52 -15.56 9.27
CA GLY A 4 4.01 -15.53 7.91
C GLY A 4 3.39 -14.21 7.53
N ILE A 5 2.62 -13.61 8.43
CA ILE A 5 1.97 -12.32 8.16
C ILE A 5 3.02 -11.20 8.02
N TRP A 6 4.09 -11.26 8.81
CA TRP A 6 5.17 -10.27 8.71
C TRP A 6 5.90 -10.35 7.38
N ILE A 7 6.11 -11.56 6.86
CA ILE A 7 6.72 -11.75 5.55
C ILE A 7 5.86 -11.09 4.48
N ILE A 8 4.55 -11.28 4.53
CA ILE A 8 3.62 -10.69 3.58
C ILE A 8 3.64 -9.17 3.70
N VAL A 9 3.56 -8.64 4.91
CA VAL A 9 3.57 -7.20 5.15
C VAL A 9 4.88 -6.58 4.66
N ALA A 10 6.01 -7.21 4.96
CA ALA A 10 7.31 -6.71 4.52
C ALA A 10 7.43 -6.72 3.00
N ALA A 11 6.94 -7.76 2.34
CA ALA A 11 6.97 -7.84 0.88
C ALA A 11 6.13 -6.73 0.24
N LEU A 12 4.94 -6.48 0.79
CA LEU A 12 4.07 -5.41 0.29
C LEU A 12 4.70 -4.03 0.50
N LEU A 13 5.29 -3.81 1.66
CA LEU A 13 5.93 -2.53 1.96
C LEU A 13 7.14 -2.30 1.08
N SER A 14 7.91 -3.35 0.80
CA SER A 14 9.05 -3.24 -0.12
C SER A 14 8.62 -2.85 -1.51
N LEU A 15 7.55 -3.46 -2.02
CA LEU A 15 7.00 -3.13 -3.32
C LEU A 15 6.53 -1.68 -3.36
N GLY A 16 5.80 -1.26 -2.34
CA GLY A 16 5.32 0.11 -2.24
C GLY A 16 6.43 1.12 -2.14
N ALA A 17 7.51 0.79 -1.41
CA ALA A 17 8.65 1.67 -1.28
C ALA A 17 9.37 1.88 -2.61
N ILE A 18 9.51 0.83 -3.41
CA ILE A 18 10.14 0.94 -4.73
C ILE A 18 9.33 1.84 -5.65
N ILE A 19 8.03 1.64 -5.70
CA ILE A 19 7.15 2.41 -6.57
C ILE A 19 6.98 3.83 -6.04
N GLY A 20 6.76 3.96 -4.74
CA GLY A 20 6.50 5.24 -4.10
C GLY A 20 7.72 6.14 -4.02
N ALA A 21 8.93 5.57 -4.00
CA ALA A 21 10.17 6.35 -3.90
C ALA A 21 10.31 7.34 -5.05
N ASN A 22 9.90 6.92 -6.26
CA ASN A 22 9.97 7.79 -7.42
C ASN A 22 9.03 8.99 -7.32
N ALA A 23 7.91 8.82 -6.65
CA ALA A 23 6.95 9.90 -6.46
C ALA A 23 7.35 10.85 -5.34
N LEU A 24 8.16 10.39 -4.40
CA LEU A 24 8.52 11.16 -3.22
C LEU A 24 9.86 11.85 -3.31
N VAL A 25 10.64 11.57 -4.35
CA VAL A 25 11.98 12.14 -4.49
C VAL A 25 11.96 13.66 -4.42
N SER A 26 10.98 14.28 -5.06
CA SER A 26 10.89 15.74 -5.09
C SER A 26 10.46 16.36 -3.78
N THR A 27 9.88 15.58 -2.89
CA THR A 27 9.40 16.07 -1.60
C THR A 27 10.34 15.74 -0.48
N THR A 28 11.43 15.09 -0.77
CA THR A 28 12.44 14.79 0.22
C THR A 28 12.97 16.08 0.76
N ASN A 29 12.53 16.44 1.90
CA ASN A 29 12.89 17.71 2.48
C ASN A 29 13.55 17.47 3.82
N VAL A 30 14.52 18.29 4.09
CA VAL A 30 15.29 18.23 5.31
C VAL A 30 14.44 18.35 6.57
N ASN A 31 13.32 18.99 6.45
CA ASN A 31 12.40 19.15 7.56
C ASN A 31 11.87 17.84 8.10
N THR A 32 12.05 16.79 7.36
CA THR A 32 11.69 15.45 7.79
C THR A 32 12.55 14.95 8.93
N MET A 33 13.50 15.72 9.34
CA MET A 33 14.31 15.41 10.52
C MET A 33 13.46 15.35 11.78
N LYS A 34 12.32 15.96 11.75
CA LYS A 34 11.38 15.77 12.84
C LYS A 34 10.81 14.39 12.72
N LYS A 35 11.20 13.55 13.55
CA LYS A 35 10.69 12.22 13.82
C LYS A 35 9.36 11.90 13.16
N LYS A 36 9.37 11.79 11.87
CA LYS A 36 8.26 11.24 11.16
C LYS A 36 8.42 9.74 11.22
N LEU A 37 7.47 9.07 11.81
CA LEU A 37 7.48 7.62 11.85
C LEU A 37 7.48 7.08 10.44
N SER A 38 8.28 6.05 10.18
CA SER A 38 8.23 5.35 8.91
C SER A 38 6.86 4.69 8.76
N THR A 39 6.50 4.35 7.53
CA THR A 39 5.24 3.65 7.25
C THR A 39 5.17 2.36 8.07
N GLU A 40 6.27 1.62 8.12
CA GLU A 40 6.31 0.38 8.88
C GLU A 40 6.06 0.61 10.36
N GLU A 41 6.67 1.64 10.94
CA GLU A 41 6.45 1.97 12.35
C GLU A 41 5.02 2.40 12.63
N GLN A 42 4.44 3.20 11.74
CA GLN A 42 3.04 3.62 11.87
C GLN A 42 2.11 2.42 11.90
N ILE A 43 2.36 1.47 11.02
CA ILE A 43 1.54 0.26 10.92
C ILE A 43 1.68 -0.58 12.18
N LYS A 44 2.88 -0.72 12.72
CA LYS A 44 3.13 -1.49 13.93
C LYS A 44 2.45 -0.89 15.16
N ILE A 45 2.56 0.43 15.31
CA ILE A 45 2.07 1.11 16.51
C ILE A 45 0.57 1.29 16.50
N ALA A 46 0.02 1.66 15.35
CA ALA A 46 -1.40 1.96 15.23
C ALA A 46 -1.94 1.53 13.87
N PRO A 47 -2.12 0.21 13.66
CA PRO A 47 -2.54 -0.27 12.35
C PRO A 47 -3.90 0.27 11.93
N LYS A 48 -4.82 0.46 12.86
CA LYS A 48 -6.13 0.99 12.53
C LYS A 48 -6.05 2.43 12.05
N ALA A 49 -5.25 3.25 12.72
CA ALA A 49 -5.02 4.63 12.29
C ALA A 49 -4.30 4.67 10.94
N ALA A 50 -3.41 3.70 10.68
CA ALA A 50 -2.73 3.59 9.41
C ALA A 50 -3.71 3.25 8.28
N VAL A 51 -4.69 2.37 8.52
CA VAL A 51 -5.74 2.07 7.55
C VAL A 51 -6.54 3.34 7.23
N ASP A 52 -6.94 4.08 8.25
CA ASP A 52 -7.74 5.29 8.06
C ASP A 52 -6.97 6.35 7.27
N SER A 53 -5.72 6.57 7.64
CA SER A 53 -4.85 7.52 6.96
C SER A 53 -4.62 7.11 5.50
N ALA A 54 -4.37 5.83 5.26
CA ALA A 54 -4.14 5.32 3.91
C ALA A 54 -5.42 5.39 3.06
N THR A 55 -6.59 5.20 3.68
CA THR A 55 -7.86 5.31 2.96
C THR A 55 -8.06 6.74 2.44
N VAL A 56 -7.76 7.73 3.26
CA VAL A 56 -7.85 9.13 2.84
C VAL A 56 -6.84 9.40 1.71
N ALA A 57 -5.62 8.94 1.89
CA ALA A 57 -4.57 9.13 0.88
C ALA A 57 -4.92 8.44 -0.44
N LEU A 58 -5.54 7.26 -0.37
CA LEU A 58 -5.95 6.52 -1.57
C LEU A 58 -7.01 7.28 -2.34
N LYS A 59 -8.04 7.80 -1.65
CA LYS A 59 -9.08 8.57 -2.29
C LYS A 59 -8.52 9.81 -2.97
N LYS A 60 -7.62 10.49 -2.30
CA LYS A 60 -6.97 11.68 -2.85
C LYS A 60 -6.15 11.33 -4.09
N ALA A 61 -5.36 10.26 -4.01
CA ALA A 61 -4.52 9.82 -5.11
C ALA A 61 -5.35 9.41 -6.32
N LEU A 62 -6.47 8.73 -6.10
CA LEU A 62 -7.39 8.35 -7.19
C LEU A 62 -7.98 9.58 -7.86
N SER A 63 -8.40 10.57 -7.09
CA SER A 63 -8.96 11.79 -7.65
C SER A 63 -7.95 12.60 -8.44
N GLN A 64 -6.67 12.52 -8.06
CA GLN A 64 -5.58 13.21 -8.75
C GLN A 64 -4.96 12.40 -9.88
N GLN A 65 -5.43 11.16 -10.07
CA GLN A 65 -4.87 10.24 -11.06
C GLN A 65 -3.37 10.05 -10.91
N ASN A 66 -2.91 10.01 -9.66
CA ASN A 66 -1.50 9.85 -9.33
C ASN A 66 -1.23 8.37 -9.07
N ALA A 67 -0.84 7.64 -10.11
CA ALA A 67 -0.67 6.19 -10.03
C ALA A 67 0.32 5.74 -8.95
N PRO A 68 1.53 6.29 -8.84
CA PRO A 68 2.43 5.88 -7.76
C PRO A 68 1.84 6.11 -6.37
N ALA A 69 1.13 7.21 -6.18
CA ALA A 69 0.49 7.49 -4.89
C ALA A 69 -0.66 6.53 -4.59
N VAL A 70 -1.40 6.12 -5.62
CA VAL A 70 -2.45 5.11 -5.48
C VAL A 70 -1.85 3.80 -4.96
N ILE A 71 -0.76 3.35 -5.57
CA ILE A 71 -0.10 2.12 -5.18
C ILE A 71 0.46 2.23 -3.77
N ALA A 72 1.13 3.32 -3.44
CA ALA A 72 1.70 3.52 -2.11
C ALA A 72 0.62 3.49 -1.02
N ALA A 73 -0.49 4.19 -1.26
CA ALA A 73 -1.59 4.24 -0.31
C ALA A 73 -2.26 2.86 -0.16
N LEU A 74 -2.44 2.16 -1.27
CA LEU A 74 -3.06 0.83 -1.26
C LEU A 74 -2.19 -0.19 -0.53
N VAL A 75 -0.88 -0.15 -0.74
CA VAL A 75 0.06 -1.02 -0.04
C VAL A 75 0.01 -0.77 1.46
N LYS A 76 0.04 0.49 1.87
CA LYS A 76 -0.04 0.84 3.29
C LYS A 76 -1.35 0.37 3.91
N GLN A 77 -2.46 0.62 3.23
CA GLN A 77 -3.78 0.17 3.68
C GLN A 77 -3.83 -1.34 3.82
N SER A 78 -3.35 -2.05 2.82
CA SER A 78 -3.37 -3.51 2.79
C SER A 78 -2.49 -4.10 3.88
N ALA A 79 -1.28 -3.58 4.05
CA ALA A 79 -0.36 -4.06 5.07
C ALA A 79 -0.93 -3.86 6.48
N ALA A 80 -1.50 -2.68 6.74
CA ALA A 80 -2.11 -2.39 8.02
C ALA A 80 -3.35 -3.27 8.27
N GLN A 81 -4.16 -3.46 7.24
CA GLN A 81 -5.35 -4.30 7.34
C GLN A 81 -5.00 -5.74 7.67
N LEU A 82 -3.92 -6.27 7.08
CA LEU A 82 -3.46 -7.62 7.35
C LEU A 82 -2.98 -7.80 8.79
N LEU A 83 -2.46 -6.76 9.41
CA LEU A 83 -2.08 -6.82 10.81
C LEU A 83 -3.28 -6.82 11.73
N ILE A 84 -4.37 -6.18 11.32
CA ILE A 84 -5.62 -6.19 12.09
C ILE A 84 -6.31 -7.55 11.92
N ASP A 85 -6.38 -8.03 10.68
CA ASP A 85 -7.04 -9.28 10.35
C ASP A 85 -6.33 -9.93 9.17
N ARG A 86 -5.54 -10.94 9.46
CA ARG A 86 -4.76 -11.64 8.44
C ARG A 86 -5.62 -12.43 7.45
N ASP A 87 -6.87 -12.68 7.80
CA ASP A 87 -7.78 -13.38 6.91
C ASP A 87 -8.41 -12.44 5.88
N SER A 88 -8.04 -11.18 5.90
CA SER A 88 -8.57 -10.19 4.96
C SER A 88 -7.88 -10.20 3.60
N LEU A 89 -6.82 -10.98 3.42
CA LEU A 89 -6.07 -10.98 2.16
C LEU A 89 -6.93 -11.26 0.92
N PRO A 90 -7.82 -12.27 0.92
CA PRO A 90 -8.69 -12.47 -0.25
C PRO A 90 -9.54 -11.25 -0.59
N ALA A 91 -10.08 -10.57 0.41
CA ALA A 91 -10.87 -9.36 0.19
C ALA A 91 -10.02 -8.23 -0.37
N ILE A 92 -8.78 -8.12 0.10
CA ILE A 92 -7.84 -7.12 -0.41
C ILE A 92 -7.50 -7.39 -1.87
N ILE A 93 -7.29 -8.65 -2.23
CA ILE A 93 -7.04 -9.05 -3.61
C ILE A 93 -8.22 -8.67 -4.50
N ASP A 94 -9.44 -8.96 -4.07
CA ASP A 94 -10.64 -8.62 -4.82
C ASP A 94 -10.77 -7.12 -5.02
N LYS A 95 -10.52 -6.35 -3.99
CA LYS A 95 -10.56 -4.90 -4.06
C LYS A 95 -9.53 -4.35 -5.04
N THR A 96 -8.31 -4.88 -4.98
CA THR A 96 -7.23 -4.43 -5.85
C THR A 96 -7.53 -4.79 -7.30
N THR A 97 -8.08 -5.97 -7.54
CA THR A 97 -8.49 -6.40 -8.87
C THR A 97 -9.58 -5.48 -9.42
N ALA A 98 -10.56 -5.14 -8.60
CA ALA A 98 -11.62 -4.23 -9.01
C ALA A 98 -11.10 -2.85 -9.36
N LEU A 99 -10.13 -2.35 -8.61
CA LEU A 99 -9.51 -1.07 -8.92
C LEU A 99 -8.77 -1.13 -10.26
N ALA A 100 -8.07 -2.23 -10.53
CA ALA A 100 -7.38 -2.42 -11.81
C ALA A 100 -8.36 -2.44 -12.97
N ASP A 101 -9.47 -3.15 -12.81
CA ASP A 101 -10.48 -3.28 -13.85
C ASP A 101 -11.14 -1.94 -14.19
N ARG A 102 -11.26 -1.06 -13.19
CA ARG A 102 -11.90 0.24 -13.38
C ARG A 102 -10.93 1.34 -13.79
N SER A 103 -9.63 1.07 -13.73
CA SER A 103 -8.65 2.11 -14.03
C SER A 103 -8.64 2.44 -15.50
N GLY A 104 -8.76 3.73 -15.79
CA GLY A 104 -8.62 4.24 -17.15
C GLY A 104 -7.20 4.61 -17.51
N ASN A 105 -6.28 4.50 -16.56
CA ASN A 105 -4.88 4.86 -16.74
C ASN A 105 -4.07 3.59 -16.93
N PRO A 106 -3.42 3.38 -18.11
CA PRO A 106 -2.68 2.14 -18.37
C PRO A 106 -1.55 1.89 -17.36
N VAL A 107 -0.87 2.93 -16.92
CA VAL A 107 0.22 2.79 -15.94
C VAL A 107 -0.34 2.34 -14.61
N GLU A 108 -1.38 2.99 -14.13
CA GLU A 108 -2.05 2.61 -12.89
C GLU A 108 -2.57 1.19 -12.96
N GLN A 109 -3.22 0.84 -14.05
CA GLN A 109 -3.75 -0.51 -14.23
C GLN A 109 -2.64 -1.55 -14.18
N SER A 110 -1.53 -1.31 -14.86
CA SER A 110 -0.39 -2.21 -14.86
C SER A 110 0.18 -2.39 -13.46
N LEU A 111 0.32 -1.31 -12.71
CA LEU A 111 0.84 -1.37 -11.34
C LEU A 111 -0.11 -2.12 -10.41
N LEU A 112 -1.41 -1.90 -10.56
CA LEU A 112 -2.42 -2.59 -9.76
C LEU A 112 -2.43 -4.09 -10.06
N ARG A 113 -2.27 -4.47 -11.31
CA ARG A 113 -2.20 -5.89 -11.68
C ARG A 113 -0.93 -6.54 -11.17
N LEU A 114 0.19 -5.82 -11.18
CA LEU A 114 1.42 -6.32 -10.60
C LEU A 114 1.26 -6.53 -9.09
N LEU A 115 0.65 -5.59 -8.41
CA LEU A 115 0.39 -5.69 -6.98
C LEU A 115 -0.52 -6.88 -6.68
N THR A 116 -1.58 -7.06 -7.48
CA THR A 116 -2.49 -8.20 -7.35
C THR A 116 -1.74 -9.52 -7.51
N ALA A 117 -0.87 -9.61 -8.50
CA ALA A 117 -0.08 -10.81 -8.74
C ALA A 117 0.83 -11.13 -7.56
N GLN A 118 1.44 -10.10 -6.97
CA GLN A 118 2.27 -10.28 -5.79
C GLN A 118 1.45 -10.77 -4.60
N MET A 119 0.26 -10.25 -4.42
CA MET A 119 -0.63 -10.71 -3.34
C MET A 119 -1.01 -12.17 -3.52
N TYR A 120 -1.32 -12.59 -4.74
CA TYR A 120 -1.60 -14.00 -5.02
C TYR A 120 -0.41 -14.89 -4.70
N ASN A 121 0.79 -14.46 -5.10
CA ASN A 121 2.01 -15.20 -4.80
C ASN A 121 2.19 -15.41 -3.30
N LEU A 122 1.93 -14.38 -2.52
CA LEU A 122 2.07 -14.42 -1.07
C LEU A 122 0.96 -15.23 -0.40
N TYR A 123 -0.21 -15.26 -1.03
CA TYR A 123 -1.36 -15.98 -0.50
C TYR A 123 -1.20 -17.50 -0.65
N LEU A 124 -0.63 -17.93 -1.75
CA LEU A 124 -0.43 -19.34 -2.04
C LEU A 124 0.80 -19.87 -1.30
#